data_4ac505e7e0cad66a1b3c4b7ab5d65944
#
_entry.id   4ac505e7e0cad66a1b3c4b7ab5d65944
#
_cell.length_a   1.000
_cell.length_b   1.000
_cell.length_c   1.000
_cell.angle_alpha   90.00
_cell.angle_beta   90.00
_cell.angle_gamma   90.00
#
_symmetry.space_group_name_H-M   'P 1'
#
loop_
_entity.id
_entity.type
_entity.pdbx_description
1 polymer ?
#
loop_
_entity_poly.entity_id
_entity_poly.type
_entity_poly.pdbx_seq_one_letter_code
_entity_poly.pdbx_strand_id
1 'polypeptide(L)'
;VTSHRERNDRKAPFRGAHPGGPRGGNFRGAKTASSDPSGWIWGWHAVEAALTNPDRAAPAKVLATAERAERLKALHPRLPLEILENGEIARRLPPGAAHQGVAVQTPALDGVALEALADPAEGFLLMLDQVTDPQNVGAIFRSAAAFGARGVILQDRHAPQLGGALAKAAAGAIESVPAARVVNLARALDKLADLGWTIVGLAGESDTPLETALDGRPAVLVMGSEGEGLRRLIGEHCDILAHIPMPGGFESLNVAAAAAIALYEASRRVGARVTGERG
;
A
#
# COMPACT_ATOMS: atom_id res chain seq x y z
N VAL A 1 10.85 61.18 50.20
CA VAL A 1 11.91 60.68 51.08
C VAL A 1 12.47 59.41 50.45
N THR A 2 13.77 59.49 50.07
CA THR A 2 14.79 58.45 49.83
C THR A 2 14.57 57.36 48.79
N SER A 3 15.03 57.49 47.59
CA SER A 3 16.31 56.98 47.01
C SER A 3 16.83 55.66 47.55
N HIS A 4 16.88 54.63 46.71
CA HIS A 4 18.08 53.77 46.64
C HIS A 4 18.21 53.12 45.27
N ARG A 5 19.38 53.31 44.68
CA ARG A 5 20.03 52.64 43.56
C ARG A 5 20.44 51.26 43.98
N GLU A 6 20.31 50.25 43.11
CA GLU A 6 21.12 49.03 43.10
C GLU A 6 21.33 48.51 41.71
N ARG A 7 22.38 48.48 41.42
CA ARG A 7 23.60 47.77 40.98
C ARG A 7 23.32 46.57 40.08
N ASN A 8 23.79 46.78 38.91
CA ASN A 8 24.04 45.90 37.81
C ASN A 8 25.10 44.83 38.20
N ASP A 9 24.75 43.54 38.23
CA ASP A 9 25.70 42.44 38.28
C ASP A 9 25.55 41.55 37.03
N ARG A 10 26.47 41.79 36.10
CA ARG A 10 26.74 40.95 34.95
C ARG A 10 27.40 39.66 35.42
N LYS A 11 26.74 38.51 35.27
CA LYS A 11 27.40 37.19 35.33
C LYS A 11 27.61 36.65 33.91
N ALA A 12 28.86 36.30 33.63
CA ALA A 12 29.38 35.73 32.40
C ALA A 12 28.82 34.34 32.11
N PRO A 13 28.79 33.91 30.83
CA PRO A 13 28.24 32.60 30.45
C PRO A 13 29.24 31.48 30.77
N PHE A 14 28.72 30.44 31.40
CA PHE A 14 29.42 29.19 31.66
C PHE A 14 29.63 28.43 30.34
N ARG A 15 30.88 28.27 29.94
CA ARG A 15 31.28 27.32 28.89
C ARG A 15 31.34 25.92 29.50
N GLY A 16 30.30 25.12 29.29
CA GLY A 16 30.32 23.69 29.54
C GLY A 16 30.78 22.94 28.31
N ALA A 17 31.92 22.26 28.40
CA ALA A 17 32.42 21.34 27.40
C ALA A 17 31.54 20.05 27.44
N HIS A 18 30.89 19.73 26.34
CA HIS A 18 30.25 18.41 26.16
C HIS A 18 31.27 17.41 25.59
N PRO A 19 31.43 16.23 26.21
CA PRO A 19 32.22 15.15 25.61
C PRO A 19 31.49 14.58 24.37
N GLY A 20 32.27 14.33 23.30
CA GLY A 20 31.77 13.86 22.01
C GLY A 20 31.00 12.56 22.13
N GLY A 21 29.75 12.60 21.71
CA GLY A 21 28.93 11.43 21.42
C GLY A 21 29.40 10.72 20.13
N PRO A 22 29.14 9.43 19.98
CA PRO A 22 29.62 8.65 18.83
C PRO A 22 29.08 9.21 17.53
N ARG A 23 29.97 9.37 16.55
CA ARG A 23 29.66 9.80 15.18
C ARG A 23 28.58 8.87 14.59
N GLY A 24 27.44 9.45 14.27
CA GLY A 24 26.32 8.80 13.60
C GLY A 24 26.80 8.10 12.34
N GLY A 25 26.62 6.80 12.31
CA GLY A 25 26.81 6.01 11.10
C GLY A 25 25.86 6.53 10.03
N ASN A 26 26.39 6.74 8.83
CA ASN A 26 25.62 6.98 7.62
C ASN A 26 24.57 5.87 7.48
N PHE A 27 23.34 6.13 7.89
CA PHE A 27 22.20 5.43 7.35
C PHE A 27 22.14 5.81 5.86
N ARG A 28 22.80 5.01 5.04
CA ARG A 28 22.52 4.98 3.61
C ARG A 28 21.05 4.65 3.49
N GLY A 29 20.26 5.62 3.04
CA GLY A 29 18.85 5.46 2.76
C GLY A 29 18.63 4.14 2.03
N ALA A 30 17.64 3.41 2.47
CA ALA A 30 17.22 2.20 1.77
C ALA A 30 17.04 2.58 0.30
N LYS A 31 17.83 1.95 -0.58
CA LYS A 31 17.63 2.06 -2.01
C LYS A 31 16.17 1.66 -2.22
N THR A 32 15.36 2.57 -2.74
CA THR A 32 14.02 2.27 -3.26
C THR A 32 14.13 0.94 -3.99
N ALA A 33 13.34 -0.05 -3.56
CA ALA A 33 13.38 -1.38 -4.14
C ALA A 33 13.21 -1.23 -5.65
N SER A 34 14.30 -1.45 -6.40
CA SER A 34 14.28 -1.36 -7.84
C SER A 34 13.20 -2.31 -8.33
N SER A 35 12.29 -1.78 -9.16
CA SER A 35 11.41 -2.61 -9.98
C SER A 35 12.25 -3.75 -10.54
N ASP A 36 11.93 -5.00 -10.17
CA ASP A 36 12.66 -6.15 -10.69
C ASP A 36 12.32 -6.29 -12.19
N PRO A 37 13.22 -5.89 -13.11
CA PRO A 37 12.96 -5.95 -14.54
C PRO A 37 12.92 -7.39 -15.06
N SER A 38 13.27 -8.39 -14.21
CA SER A 38 13.29 -9.80 -14.59
C SER A 38 11.91 -10.41 -14.76
N GLY A 39 10.85 -9.74 -14.27
CA GLY A 39 9.47 -10.26 -14.33
C GLY A 39 9.23 -11.49 -13.46
N TRP A 40 10.04 -11.73 -12.43
CA TRP A 40 9.85 -12.84 -11.53
C TRP A 40 8.79 -12.55 -10.45
N ILE A 41 7.91 -13.50 -10.22
CA ILE A 41 7.02 -13.60 -9.06
C ILE A 41 7.44 -14.87 -8.30
N TRP A 42 7.48 -14.81 -6.97
CA TRP A 42 7.93 -15.94 -6.15
C TRP A 42 7.10 -16.13 -4.88
N GLY A 43 7.16 -17.34 -4.34
CA GLY A 43 6.38 -17.77 -3.18
C GLY A 43 5.01 -18.32 -3.54
N TRP A 44 4.59 -19.34 -2.79
CA TRP A 44 3.50 -20.23 -3.16
C TRP A 44 2.21 -19.48 -3.56
N HIS A 45 1.64 -18.68 -2.67
CA HIS A 45 0.36 -18.03 -2.92
C HIS A 45 0.42 -17.02 -4.09
N ALA A 46 1.53 -16.28 -4.21
CA ALA A 46 1.68 -15.32 -5.30
C ALA A 46 1.78 -16.03 -6.66
N VAL A 47 2.54 -17.13 -6.72
CA VAL A 47 2.69 -17.93 -7.95
C VAL A 47 1.39 -18.65 -8.31
N GLU A 48 0.73 -19.28 -7.34
CA GLU A 48 -0.54 -19.97 -7.56
C GLU A 48 -1.61 -19.00 -8.10
N ALA A 49 -1.74 -17.81 -7.48
CA ALA A 49 -2.67 -16.78 -7.93
C ALA A 49 -2.32 -16.29 -9.35
N ALA A 50 -1.04 -16.01 -9.62
CA ALA A 50 -0.60 -15.56 -10.93
C ALA A 50 -0.85 -16.58 -12.05
N LEU A 51 -0.71 -17.88 -11.76
CA LEU A 51 -0.98 -18.97 -12.72
C LEU A 51 -2.47 -19.22 -12.92
N THR A 52 -3.31 -18.82 -11.96
CA THR A 52 -4.76 -19.01 -12.03
C THR A 52 -5.47 -17.80 -12.67
N ASN A 53 -4.83 -16.63 -12.68
CA ASN A 53 -5.41 -15.41 -13.25
C ASN A 53 -5.48 -15.52 -14.79
N PRO A 54 -6.69 -15.56 -15.41
CA PRO A 54 -6.84 -15.69 -16.85
C PRO A 54 -6.36 -14.45 -17.63
N ASP A 55 -6.27 -13.28 -16.95
CA ASP A 55 -5.85 -12.03 -17.58
C ASP A 55 -4.33 -11.88 -17.66
N ARG A 56 -3.57 -12.81 -17.05
CA ARG A 56 -2.12 -12.82 -17.18
C ARG A 56 -1.67 -13.49 -18.47
N ALA A 57 -0.62 -12.92 -19.06
CA ALA A 57 0.10 -13.57 -20.14
C ALA A 57 0.64 -14.94 -19.67
N ALA A 58 0.68 -15.90 -20.60
CA ALA A 58 1.29 -17.20 -20.32
C ALA A 58 2.71 -17.03 -19.77
N PRO A 59 3.09 -17.79 -18.72
CA PRO A 59 4.40 -17.64 -18.11
C PRO A 59 5.51 -18.06 -19.05
N ALA A 60 6.61 -17.29 -19.11
CA ALA A 60 7.79 -17.64 -19.89
C ALA A 60 8.56 -18.82 -19.27
N LYS A 61 8.58 -18.89 -17.93
CA LYS A 61 9.21 -19.98 -17.16
C LYS A 61 8.49 -20.19 -15.84
N VAL A 62 8.47 -21.44 -15.39
CA VAL A 62 8.01 -21.81 -14.05
C VAL A 62 9.08 -22.69 -13.41
N LEU A 63 9.62 -22.24 -12.28
CA LEU A 63 10.64 -22.95 -11.51
C LEU A 63 9.98 -23.54 -10.27
N ALA A 64 10.28 -24.80 -9.97
CA ALA A 64 9.76 -25.42 -8.76
C ALA A 64 10.73 -26.49 -8.22
N THR A 65 10.73 -26.67 -6.89
CA THR A 65 11.30 -27.88 -6.30
C THR A 65 10.44 -29.10 -6.66
N ALA A 66 10.98 -30.31 -6.53
CA ALA A 66 10.26 -31.55 -6.87
C ALA A 66 8.89 -31.61 -6.14
N GLU A 67 8.86 -31.34 -4.83
CA GLU A 67 7.63 -31.31 -4.02
C GLU A 67 6.60 -30.29 -4.57
N ARG A 68 7.06 -29.08 -4.90
CA ARG A 68 6.17 -28.02 -5.43
C ARG A 68 5.71 -28.31 -6.84
N ALA A 69 6.57 -28.94 -7.64
CA ALA A 69 6.24 -29.35 -9.01
C ALA A 69 5.09 -30.35 -9.06
N GLU A 70 5.05 -31.34 -8.17
CA GLU A 70 3.94 -32.31 -8.06
C GLU A 70 2.61 -31.59 -7.80
N ARG A 71 2.61 -30.66 -6.83
CA ARG A 71 1.43 -29.88 -6.50
C ARG A 71 0.98 -28.95 -7.63
N LEU A 72 1.92 -28.29 -8.31
CA LEU A 72 1.61 -27.43 -9.46
C LEU A 72 1.06 -28.22 -10.65
N LYS A 73 1.62 -29.41 -10.94
CA LYS A 73 1.11 -30.29 -12.02
C LYS A 73 -0.29 -30.79 -11.75
N ALA A 74 -0.67 -31.03 -10.50
CA ALA A 74 -2.02 -31.41 -10.13
C ALA A 74 -3.05 -30.29 -10.43
N LEU A 75 -2.67 -29.03 -10.23
CA LEU A 75 -3.51 -27.85 -10.49
C LEU A 75 -3.46 -27.40 -11.95
N HIS A 76 -2.28 -27.50 -12.58
CA HIS A 76 -1.99 -27.00 -13.92
C HIS A 76 -1.19 -28.03 -14.73
N PRO A 77 -1.81 -29.08 -15.28
CA PRO A 77 -1.10 -30.23 -15.89
C PRO A 77 -0.18 -29.90 -17.07
N ARG A 78 -0.42 -28.76 -17.74
CA ARG A 78 0.32 -28.36 -18.97
C ARG A 78 1.39 -27.30 -18.73
N LEU A 79 1.70 -26.98 -17.47
CA LEU A 79 2.74 -25.98 -17.18
C LEU A 79 4.14 -26.42 -17.63
N PRO A 80 4.92 -25.54 -18.26
CA PRO A 80 6.32 -25.81 -18.61
C PRO A 80 7.20 -25.66 -17.36
N LEU A 81 7.21 -26.69 -16.50
CA LEU A 81 7.94 -26.72 -15.24
C LEU A 81 9.40 -27.11 -15.41
N GLU A 82 10.30 -26.29 -14.90
CA GLU A 82 11.71 -26.61 -14.68
C GLU A 82 11.90 -27.00 -13.20
N ILE A 83 12.26 -28.26 -12.95
CA ILE A 83 12.47 -28.76 -11.58
C ILE A 83 13.90 -28.49 -11.17
N LEU A 84 14.10 -27.77 -10.06
CA LEU A 84 15.39 -27.30 -9.57
C LEU A 84 15.49 -27.43 -8.05
N GLU A 85 16.72 -27.46 -7.56
CA GLU A 85 16.99 -27.35 -6.13
C GLU A 85 16.78 -25.91 -5.62
N ASN A 86 16.46 -25.77 -4.32
CA ASN A 86 16.22 -24.46 -3.71
C ASN A 86 17.33 -23.43 -3.99
N GLY A 87 18.60 -23.85 -3.92
CA GLY A 87 19.74 -22.97 -4.18
C GLY A 87 19.84 -22.50 -5.63
N GLU A 88 19.34 -23.27 -6.59
CA GLU A 88 19.30 -22.88 -8.00
C GLU A 88 18.17 -21.90 -8.30
N ILE A 89 17.02 -22.11 -7.68
CA ILE A 89 15.91 -21.14 -7.74
C ILE A 89 16.35 -19.80 -7.13
N ALA A 90 16.97 -19.82 -5.95
CA ALA A 90 17.46 -18.63 -5.27
C ALA A 90 18.45 -17.80 -6.10
N ARG A 91 19.32 -18.47 -6.90
CA ARG A 91 20.28 -17.78 -7.78
C ARG A 91 19.65 -17.04 -8.96
N ARG A 92 18.42 -17.39 -9.33
CA ARG A 92 17.67 -16.77 -10.44
C ARG A 92 16.75 -15.64 -9.99
N LEU A 93 16.61 -15.42 -8.68
CA LEU A 93 15.75 -14.44 -8.07
C LEU A 93 16.56 -13.32 -7.40
N PRO A 94 15.94 -12.19 -7.07
CA PRO A 94 16.59 -11.16 -6.29
C PRO A 94 17.16 -11.69 -4.97
N PRO A 95 18.32 -11.18 -4.51
CA PRO A 95 18.91 -11.60 -3.24
C PRO A 95 17.92 -11.50 -2.07
N GLY A 96 17.82 -12.58 -1.29
CA GLY A 96 16.91 -12.63 -0.15
C GLY A 96 15.44 -12.94 -0.49
N ALA A 97 15.12 -13.27 -1.74
CA ALA A 97 13.78 -13.67 -2.15
C ALA A 97 13.30 -14.93 -1.44
N ALA A 98 12.30 -14.83 -0.58
CA ALA A 98 11.69 -15.96 0.13
C ALA A 98 10.77 -16.75 -0.81
N HIS A 99 11.35 -17.53 -1.75
CA HIS A 99 10.64 -18.17 -2.86
C HIS A 99 9.80 -19.40 -2.49
N GLN A 100 10.03 -20.00 -1.33
CA GLN A 100 9.25 -21.16 -0.87
C GLN A 100 9.25 -22.36 -1.84
N GLY A 101 10.33 -22.52 -2.60
CA GLY A 101 10.49 -23.58 -3.59
C GLY A 101 9.76 -23.36 -4.92
N VAL A 102 9.26 -22.14 -5.21
CA VAL A 102 8.55 -21.86 -6.45
C VAL A 102 8.74 -20.44 -6.93
N ALA A 103 8.83 -20.24 -8.25
CA ALA A 103 8.85 -18.94 -8.90
C ALA A 103 8.26 -19.05 -10.33
N VAL A 104 7.69 -17.96 -10.83
CA VAL A 104 7.18 -17.84 -12.18
C VAL A 104 7.70 -16.56 -12.83
N GLN A 105 8.10 -16.64 -14.09
CA GLN A 105 8.51 -15.49 -14.89
C GLN A 105 7.35 -15.07 -15.79
N THR A 106 6.76 -13.92 -15.50
CA THR A 106 5.63 -13.34 -16.22
C THR A 106 5.70 -11.82 -16.10
N PRO A 107 5.24 -11.05 -17.10
CA PRO A 107 5.19 -9.59 -17.01
C PRO A 107 4.43 -9.12 -15.76
N ALA A 108 4.76 -7.93 -15.25
CA ALA A 108 3.93 -7.26 -14.26
C ALA A 108 2.53 -6.97 -14.85
N LEU A 109 1.53 -6.82 -13.99
CA LEU A 109 0.21 -6.36 -14.43
C LEU A 109 0.26 -4.88 -14.80
N ASP A 110 -0.34 -4.52 -15.92
CA ASP A 110 -0.39 -3.12 -16.38
C ASP A 110 -1.34 -2.25 -15.55
N GLY A 111 -2.30 -2.88 -14.88
CA GLY A 111 -3.41 -2.21 -14.23
C GLY A 111 -4.58 -1.98 -15.18
N VAL A 112 -5.62 -1.29 -14.66
CA VAL A 112 -6.84 -0.96 -15.42
C VAL A 112 -7.00 0.56 -15.55
N ALA A 113 -7.84 1.00 -16.46
CA ALA A 113 -8.22 2.40 -16.56
C ALA A 113 -8.96 2.85 -15.29
N LEU A 114 -8.76 4.11 -14.85
CA LEU A 114 -9.45 4.63 -13.68
C LEU A 114 -10.96 4.53 -13.80
N GLU A 115 -11.48 4.79 -14.98
CA GLU A 115 -12.91 4.71 -15.31
C GLU A 115 -13.49 3.31 -15.10
N ALA A 116 -12.73 2.28 -15.40
CA ALA A 116 -13.16 0.89 -15.18
C ALA A 116 -13.33 0.55 -13.69
N LEU A 117 -12.62 1.24 -12.80
CA LEU A 117 -12.82 1.14 -11.36
C LEU A 117 -13.96 2.03 -10.87
N ALA A 118 -14.12 3.22 -11.47
CA ALA A 118 -14.90 4.31 -10.93
C ALA A 118 -16.36 4.33 -11.41
N ASP A 119 -16.69 3.70 -12.52
CA ASP A 119 -18.03 3.69 -13.08
C ASP A 119 -18.63 2.28 -13.09
N PRO A 120 -19.85 2.09 -12.54
CA PRO A 120 -20.61 3.05 -11.72
C PRO A 120 -19.98 3.34 -10.37
N ALA A 121 -20.32 4.49 -9.73
CA ALA A 121 -19.86 4.81 -8.38
C ALA A 121 -20.58 3.93 -7.36
N GLU A 122 -19.90 2.87 -6.91
CA GLU A 122 -20.43 1.87 -5.96
C GLU A 122 -19.31 1.33 -5.06
N GLY A 123 -19.65 1.02 -3.81
CA GLY A 123 -18.70 0.46 -2.86
C GLY A 123 -17.62 1.47 -2.45
N PHE A 124 -16.39 1.01 -2.30
CA PHE A 124 -15.28 1.86 -1.90
C PHE A 124 -13.99 1.53 -2.66
N LEU A 125 -13.19 2.56 -2.89
CA LEU A 125 -11.87 2.53 -3.50
C LEU A 125 -10.82 2.97 -2.48
N LEU A 126 -9.58 2.57 -2.70
CA LEU A 126 -8.44 3.06 -1.93
C LEU A 126 -7.46 3.76 -2.86
N MET A 127 -7.02 4.97 -2.50
CA MET A 127 -5.98 5.72 -3.21
C MET A 127 -4.76 5.88 -2.32
N LEU A 128 -3.56 5.62 -2.86
CA LEU A 128 -2.30 5.71 -2.14
C LEU A 128 -1.47 6.91 -2.62
N ASP A 129 -1.23 7.86 -1.72
CA ASP A 129 -0.38 9.02 -1.95
C ASP A 129 1.01 8.81 -1.37
N GLN A 130 2.02 8.65 -2.24
CA GLN A 130 3.43 8.45 -1.85
C GLN A 130 3.72 7.20 -0.99
N VAL A 131 2.89 6.18 -1.06
CA VAL A 131 3.18 4.88 -0.43
C VAL A 131 3.99 4.05 -1.42
N THR A 132 5.30 3.92 -1.17
CA THR A 132 6.28 3.38 -2.13
C THR A 132 6.87 2.03 -1.72
N ASP A 133 6.75 1.64 -0.45
CA ASP A 133 7.27 0.37 0.04
C ASP A 133 6.40 -0.80 -0.44
N PRO A 134 6.95 -1.77 -1.20
CA PRO A 134 6.22 -2.93 -1.68
C PRO A 134 5.60 -3.78 -0.56
N GLN A 135 6.18 -3.80 0.64
CA GLN A 135 5.63 -4.56 1.76
C GLN A 135 4.34 -3.91 2.27
N ASN A 136 4.33 -2.59 2.45
CA ASN A 136 3.14 -1.85 2.85
C ASN A 136 2.07 -1.92 1.77
N VAL A 137 2.41 -1.64 0.51
CA VAL A 137 1.45 -1.72 -0.60
C VAL A 137 0.87 -3.14 -0.72
N GLY A 138 1.71 -4.18 -0.59
CA GLY A 138 1.25 -5.57 -0.63
C GLY A 138 0.30 -5.93 0.52
N ALA A 139 0.60 -5.50 1.74
CA ALA A 139 -0.29 -5.68 2.90
C ALA A 139 -1.63 -4.94 2.71
N ILE A 140 -1.59 -3.75 2.10
CA ILE A 140 -2.79 -2.97 1.74
C ILE A 140 -3.64 -3.72 0.72
N PHE A 141 -3.06 -4.30 -0.34
CA PHE A 141 -3.81 -5.14 -1.30
C PHE A 141 -4.48 -6.33 -0.63
N ARG A 142 -3.81 -6.98 0.33
CA ARG A 142 -4.43 -8.09 1.08
C ARG A 142 -5.64 -7.62 1.88
N SER A 143 -5.55 -6.47 2.54
CA SER A 143 -6.67 -5.88 3.27
C SER A 143 -7.78 -5.44 2.31
N ALA A 144 -7.44 -4.86 1.16
CA ALA A 144 -8.38 -4.49 0.11
C ALA A 144 -9.17 -5.71 -0.40
N ALA A 145 -8.48 -6.83 -0.66
CA ALA A 145 -9.13 -8.09 -1.02
C ALA A 145 -10.04 -8.62 0.08
N ALA A 146 -9.55 -8.63 1.33
CA ALA A 146 -10.30 -9.18 2.47
C ALA A 146 -11.58 -8.41 2.78
N PHE A 147 -11.57 -7.09 2.60
CA PHE A 147 -12.71 -6.22 2.91
C PHE A 147 -13.55 -5.84 1.68
N GLY A 148 -13.23 -6.37 0.50
CA GLY A 148 -14.03 -6.18 -0.70
C GLY A 148 -13.92 -4.78 -1.32
N ALA A 149 -12.75 -4.14 -1.22
CA ALA A 149 -12.50 -2.91 -1.96
C ALA A 149 -12.62 -3.16 -3.47
N ARG A 150 -13.28 -2.25 -4.17
CA ARG A 150 -13.48 -2.33 -5.62
C ARG A 150 -12.17 -2.23 -6.41
N GLY A 151 -11.17 -1.56 -5.84
CA GLY A 151 -9.84 -1.46 -6.42
C GLY A 151 -8.92 -0.52 -5.65
N VAL A 152 -7.67 -0.47 -6.09
CA VAL A 152 -6.62 0.39 -5.53
C VAL A 152 -6.11 1.34 -6.61
N ILE A 153 -5.98 2.63 -6.28
CA ILE A 153 -5.46 3.67 -7.16
C ILE A 153 -4.05 4.05 -6.72
N LEU A 154 -3.09 3.93 -7.61
CA LEU A 154 -1.67 4.14 -7.37
C LEU A 154 -1.11 5.27 -8.25
N GLN A 155 -0.14 6.01 -7.73
CA GLN A 155 0.59 6.98 -8.55
C GLN A 155 1.62 6.27 -9.43
N ASP A 156 1.56 6.47 -10.75
CA ASP A 156 2.34 5.71 -11.73
C ASP A 156 3.85 5.72 -11.50
N ARG A 157 4.45 6.89 -11.24
CA ARG A 157 5.90 7.05 -11.14
C ARG A 157 6.51 6.61 -9.79
N HIS A 158 5.73 6.55 -8.72
CA HIS A 158 6.24 6.35 -7.36
C HIS A 158 5.80 5.02 -6.75
N ALA A 159 4.71 4.45 -7.24
CA ALA A 159 4.25 3.16 -6.74
C ALA A 159 5.10 2.00 -7.28
N PRO A 160 5.27 0.92 -6.53
CA PRO A 160 5.92 -0.29 -7.01
C PRO A 160 5.16 -0.90 -8.19
N GLN A 161 5.85 -1.66 -9.03
CA GLN A 161 5.20 -2.42 -10.10
C GLN A 161 4.34 -3.55 -9.53
N LEU A 162 3.25 -3.89 -10.22
CA LEU A 162 2.32 -4.97 -9.84
C LEU A 162 2.93 -6.35 -10.16
N GLY A 163 4.04 -6.65 -9.52
CA GLY A 163 4.82 -7.87 -9.70
C GLY A 163 5.92 -7.98 -8.64
N GLY A 164 6.85 -8.91 -8.79
CA GLY A 164 8.04 -9.04 -7.96
C GLY A 164 7.76 -9.07 -6.45
N ALA A 165 8.44 -8.22 -5.72
CA ALA A 165 8.32 -8.11 -4.26
C ALA A 165 6.90 -7.72 -3.79
N LEU A 166 6.20 -6.87 -4.55
CA LEU A 166 4.82 -6.50 -4.26
C LEU A 166 3.89 -7.72 -4.38
N ALA A 167 4.02 -8.52 -5.46
CA ALA A 167 3.23 -9.73 -5.64
C ALA A 167 3.42 -10.72 -4.47
N LYS A 168 4.67 -10.87 -4.02
CA LYS A 168 5.00 -11.69 -2.85
C LYS A 168 4.35 -11.17 -1.57
N ALA A 169 4.46 -9.88 -1.30
CA ALA A 169 3.88 -9.25 -0.10
C ALA A 169 2.34 -9.30 -0.12
N ALA A 170 1.75 -9.12 -1.28
CA ALA A 170 0.30 -9.19 -1.48
C ALA A 170 -0.28 -10.61 -1.40
N ALA A 171 0.58 -11.65 -1.41
CA ALA A 171 0.17 -13.06 -1.32
C ALA A 171 -0.94 -13.46 -2.33
N GLY A 172 -0.87 -12.90 -3.54
CA GLY A 172 -1.85 -13.13 -4.62
C GLY A 172 -2.98 -12.10 -4.71
N ALA A 173 -3.16 -11.21 -3.74
CA ALA A 173 -4.25 -10.24 -3.76
C ALA A 173 -4.21 -9.28 -4.97
N ILE A 174 -3.02 -8.99 -5.54
CA ILE A 174 -2.92 -8.17 -6.76
C ILE A 174 -3.55 -8.83 -8.00
N GLU A 175 -3.81 -10.12 -7.96
CA GLU A 175 -4.46 -10.85 -9.05
C GLU A 175 -5.99 -10.75 -9.01
N SER A 176 -6.54 -10.40 -7.84
CA SER A 176 -7.99 -10.32 -7.61
C SER A 176 -8.50 -8.91 -7.36
N VAL A 177 -7.65 -8.00 -6.88
CA VAL A 177 -8.01 -6.60 -6.65
C VAL A 177 -7.45 -5.77 -7.80
N PRO A 178 -8.31 -5.21 -8.66
CA PRO A 178 -7.84 -4.39 -9.77
C PRO A 178 -7.13 -3.12 -9.26
N ALA A 179 -6.10 -2.70 -10.00
CA ALA A 179 -5.35 -1.49 -9.70
C ALA A 179 -5.38 -0.52 -10.88
N ALA A 180 -5.71 0.74 -10.64
CA ALA A 180 -5.51 1.81 -11.61
C ALA A 180 -4.21 2.57 -11.31
N ARG A 181 -3.42 2.84 -12.35
CA ARG A 181 -2.21 3.65 -12.26
C ARG A 181 -2.47 5.01 -12.89
N VAL A 182 -2.29 6.08 -12.12
CA VAL A 182 -2.58 7.44 -12.57
C VAL A 182 -1.34 8.34 -12.46
N VAL A 183 -1.14 9.21 -13.43
CA VAL A 183 0.00 10.14 -13.45
C VAL A 183 -0.18 11.24 -12.41
N ASN A 184 -1.41 11.71 -12.19
CA ASN A 184 -1.75 12.82 -11.31
C ASN A 184 -2.92 12.46 -10.41
N LEU A 185 -2.66 12.31 -9.11
CA LEU A 185 -3.67 11.93 -8.12
C LEU A 185 -4.73 13.02 -7.95
N ALA A 186 -4.37 14.30 -7.92
CA ALA A 186 -5.34 15.39 -7.75
C ALA A 186 -6.37 15.40 -8.89
N ARG A 187 -5.93 15.27 -10.14
CA ARG A 187 -6.85 15.15 -11.29
C ARG A 187 -7.70 13.88 -11.24
N ALA A 188 -7.16 12.80 -10.69
CA ALA A 188 -7.93 11.57 -10.51
C ALA A 188 -9.00 11.75 -9.44
N LEU A 189 -8.72 12.49 -8.36
CA LEU A 189 -9.70 12.82 -7.34
C LEU A 189 -10.83 13.70 -7.89
N ASP A 190 -10.51 14.76 -8.66
CA ASP A 190 -11.51 15.59 -9.31
C ASP A 190 -12.46 14.74 -10.18
N LYS A 191 -11.89 13.85 -10.99
CA LYS A 191 -12.68 12.96 -11.85
C LYS A 191 -13.55 11.99 -11.05
N LEU A 192 -13.06 11.46 -9.93
CA LEU A 192 -13.83 10.58 -9.06
C LEU A 192 -15.00 11.35 -8.39
N ALA A 193 -14.76 12.58 -7.94
CA ALA A 193 -15.80 13.43 -7.41
C ALA A 193 -16.89 13.74 -8.46
N ASP A 194 -16.50 14.05 -9.70
CA ASP A 194 -17.43 14.26 -10.83
C ASP A 194 -18.27 13.01 -11.13
N LEU A 195 -17.76 11.82 -10.86
CA LEU A 195 -18.47 10.53 -11.01
C LEU A 195 -19.36 10.20 -9.80
N GLY A 196 -19.36 11.03 -8.76
CA GLY A 196 -20.22 10.87 -7.58
C GLY A 196 -19.58 10.13 -6.41
N TRP A 197 -18.26 9.97 -6.40
CA TRP A 197 -17.53 9.43 -5.25
C TRP A 197 -17.31 10.49 -4.18
N THR A 198 -17.50 10.13 -2.92
CA THR A 198 -17.08 10.96 -1.77
C THR A 198 -15.60 10.71 -1.49
N ILE A 199 -14.79 11.75 -1.47
CA ILE A 199 -13.35 11.65 -1.26
C ILE A 199 -13.04 11.86 0.23
N VAL A 200 -12.56 10.83 0.91
CA VAL A 200 -12.24 10.84 2.35
C VAL A 200 -10.73 10.67 2.53
N GLY A 201 -10.05 11.75 2.90
CA GLY A 201 -8.61 11.76 3.19
C GLY A 201 -8.32 11.36 4.64
N LEU A 202 -7.39 10.43 4.87
CA LEU A 202 -6.97 10.02 6.21
C LEU A 202 -5.88 10.98 6.72
N ALA A 203 -6.19 11.76 7.75
CA ALA A 203 -5.31 12.74 8.38
C ALA A 203 -5.47 12.68 9.90
N GLY A 204 -4.37 12.41 10.63
CA GLY A 204 -4.42 12.23 12.08
C GLY A 204 -4.84 13.48 12.85
N GLU A 205 -4.55 14.66 12.29
CA GLU A 205 -4.89 15.96 12.86
C GLU A 205 -6.35 16.44 12.59
N SER A 206 -7.13 15.66 11.85
CA SER A 206 -8.54 15.97 11.59
C SER A 206 -9.39 15.82 12.86
N ASP A 207 -10.41 16.65 13.01
CA ASP A 207 -11.40 16.53 14.10
C ASP A 207 -12.52 15.53 13.79
N THR A 208 -12.67 15.09 12.55
CA THR A 208 -13.75 14.18 12.12
C THR A 208 -13.34 12.72 12.26
N PRO A 209 -14.01 11.92 13.10
CA PRO A 209 -13.78 10.48 13.14
C PRO A 209 -14.14 9.81 11.81
N LEU A 210 -13.34 8.83 11.39
CA LEU A 210 -13.55 8.10 10.13
C LEU A 210 -14.96 7.50 10.03
N GLU A 211 -15.46 6.97 11.11
CA GLU A 211 -16.81 6.42 11.19
C GLU A 211 -17.91 7.43 10.85
N THR A 212 -17.68 8.72 11.15
CA THR A 212 -18.61 9.79 10.83
C THR A 212 -18.49 10.26 9.38
N ALA A 213 -17.28 10.21 8.83
CA ALA A 213 -17.02 10.58 7.44
C ALA A 213 -17.62 9.57 6.42
N LEU A 214 -17.82 8.32 6.83
CA LEU A 214 -18.38 7.25 6.01
C LEU A 214 -19.90 7.13 6.24
N ASP A 215 -20.70 7.80 5.44
CA ASP A 215 -22.15 7.89 5.59
C ASP A 215 -22.96 6.91 4.71
N GLY A 216 -22.29 5.95 4.10
CA GLY A 216 -22.87 4.91 3.24
C GLY A 216 -22.88 5.26 1.75
N ARG A 217 -22.45 6.45 1.36
CA ARG A 217 -22.20 6.80 -0.05
C ARG A 217 -20.94 6.09 -0.57
N PRO A 218 -20.83 5.90 -1.90
CA PRO A 218 -19.58 5.44 -2.50
C PRO A 218 -18.41 6.31 -2.07
N ALA A 219 -17.31 5.70 -1.62
CA ALA A 219 -16.22 6.46 -1.02
C ALA A 219 -14.85 6.07 -1.60
N VAL A 220 -13.97 7.06 -1.75
CA VAL A 220 -12.53 6.87 -2.00
C VAL A 220 -11.78 7.21 -0.73
N LEU A 221 -11.14 6.22 -0.13
CA LEU A 221 -10.25 6.42 1.01
C LEU A 221 -8.87 6.81 0.49
N VAL A 222 -8.36 7.98 0.89
CA VAL A 222 -7.04 8.47 0.46
C VAL A 222 -6.07 8.34 1.61
N MET A 223 -5.01 7.55 1.40
CA MET A 223 -3.96 7.26 2.40
C MET A 223 -2.68 7.97 2.01
N GLY A 224 -2.09 8.69 2.94
CA GLY A 224 -0.78 9.31 2.78
C GLY A 224 0.38 8.40 3.16
N SER A 225 1.61 8.88 2.95
CA SER A 225 2.84 8.18 3.35
C SER A 225 3.03 8.15 4.86
N GLU A 226 3.90 7.21 5.30
CA GLU A 226 4.33 7.17 6.70
C GLU A 226 5.12 8.43 7.06
N GLY A 227 4.76 9.09 8.15
CA GLY A 227 5.42 10.27 8.68
C GLY A 227 4.92 11.61 8.11
N GLU A 228 4.78 11.75 6.79
CA GLU A 228 4.34 13.01 6.18
C GLU A 228 2.81 13.08 5.99
N GLY A 229 2.12 11.93 6.05
CA GLY A 229 0.68 11.87 5.81
C GLY A 229 0.30 12.20 4.36
N LEU A 230 -0.86 12.83 4.18
CA LEU A 230 -1.33 13.32 2.89
C LEU A 230 -0.57 14.58 2.48
N ARG A 231 -0.14 14.64 1.23
CA ARG A 231 0.37 15.92 0.69
C ARG A 231 -0.73 16.98 0.72
N ARG A 232 -0.35 18.23 1.05
CA ARG A 232 -1.29 19.36 1.15
C ARG A 232 -2.25 19.44 -0.05
N LEU A 233 -1.73 19.38 -1.27
CA LEU A 233 -2.55 19.42 -2.48
C LEU A 233 -3.57 18.29 -2.56
N ILE A 234 -3.22 17.09 -2.12
CA ILE A 234 -4.14 15.93 -2.11
C ILE A 234 -5.22 16.13 -1.05
N GLY A 235 -4.87 16.64 0.13
CA GLY A 235 -5.82 16.98 1.17
C GLY A 235 -6.85 18.06 0.74
N GLU A 236 -6.41 19.05 -0.06
CA GLU A 236 -7.26 20.10 -0.62
C GLU A 236 -8.29 19.57 -1.65
N HIS A 237 -8.06 18.40 -2.24
CA HIS A 237 -9.01 17.71 -3.14
C HIS A 237 -9.87 16.65 -2.43
N CYS A 238 -9.77 16.53 -1.11
CA CYS A 238 -10.64 15.66 -0.33
C CYS A 238 -11.89 16.43 0.10
N ASP A 239 -13.07 15.81 0.00
CA ASP A 239 -14.32 16.38 0.52
C ASP A 239 -14.33 16.44 2.05
N ILE A 240 -13.71 15.43 2.67
CA ILE A 240 -13.64 15.27 4.12
C ILE A 240 -12.24 14.80 4.49
N LEU A 241 -11.62 15.42 5.48
CA LEU A 241 -10.48 14.84 6.18
C LEU A 241 -10.99 14.13 7.44
N ALA A 242 -10.50 12.91 7.67
CA ALA A 242 -10.95 12.08 8.77
C ALA A 242 -9.78 11.40 9.48
N HIS A 243 -9.92 11.17 10.79
CA HIS A 243 -8.94 10.43 11.57
C HIS A 243 -9.47 9.08 12.04
N ILE A 244 -8.58 8.14 12.28
CA ILE A 244 -8.86 6.89 12.99
C ILE A 244 -8.76 7.19 14.49
N PRO A 245 -9.84 7.02 15.29
CA PRO A 245 -9.77 7.27 16.72
C PRO A 245 -8.75 6.36 17.42
N MET A 246 -7.78 6.97 18.09
CA MET A 246 -6.69 6.26 18.80
C MET A 246 -6.64 6.67 20.28
N PRO A 247 -7.46 6.06 21.14
CA PRO A 247 -7.54 6.45 22.55
C PRO A 247 -6.25 6.19 23.34
N GLY A 248 -5.30 5.42 22.81
CA GLY A 248 -4.03 5.12 23.43
C GLY A 248 -2.98 6.25 23.36
N GLY A 249 -3.31 7.40 22.76
CA GLY A 249 -2.43 8.57 22.69
C GLY A 249 -1.23 8.46 21.73
N PHE A 250 -1.23 7.46 20.84
CA PHE A 250 -0.24 7.36 19.76
C PHE A 250 -0.60 8.32 18.62
N GLU A 251 0.43 8.94 18.01
CA GLU A 251 0.25 9.96 16.96
C GLU A 251 -0.03 9.34 15.58
N SER A 252 0.46 8.13 15.31
CA SER A 252 0.31 7.49 13.99
C SER A 252 0.35 5.97 14.05
N LEU A 253 -0.17 5.34 13.00
CA LEU A 253 -0.07 3.91 12.73
C LEU A 253 0.78 3.69 11.46
N ASN A 254 1.37 2.50 11.36
CA ASN A 254 1.89 2.03 10.06
C ASN A 254 0.78 2.15 9.00
N VAL A 255 1.11 2.62 7.79
CA VAL A 255 0.13 2.92 6.74
C VAL A 255 -0.71 1.70 6.35
N ALA A 256 -0.15 0.49 6.35
CA ALA A 256 -0.90 -0.72 6.04
C ALA A 256 -1.89 -1.09 7.16
N ALA A 257 -1.54 -0.84 8.42
CA ALA A 257 -2.45 -1.02 9.55
C ALA A 257 -3.59 0.01 9.50
N ALA A 258 -3.27 1.28 9.26
CA ALA A 258 -4.27 2.33 9.08
C ALA A 258 -5.22 2.02 7.92
N ALA A 259 -4.68 1.57 6.77
CA ALA A 259 -5.48 1.16 5.62
C ALA A 259 -6.40 -0.03 5.95
N ALA A 260 -5.94 -1.03 6.71
CA ALA A 260 -6.77 -2.17 7.09
C ALA A 260 -7.95 -1.74 7.97
N ILE A 261 -7.73 -0.83 8.91
CA ILE A 261 -8.81 -0.27 9.76
C ILE A 261 -9.79 0.53 8.92
N ALA A 262 -9.29 1.39 8.03
CA ALA A 262 -10.13 2.23 7.18
C ALA A 262 -10.97 1.38 6.21
N LEU A 263 -10.40 0.35 5.60
CA LEU A 263 -11.10 -0.58 4.71
C LEU A 263 -12.15 -1.41 5.48
N TYR A 264 -11.83 -1.85 6.70
CA TYR A 264 -12.79 -2.54 7.56
C TYR A 264 -13.99 -1.64 7.87
N GLU A 265 -13.74 -0.39 8.28
CA GLU A 265 -14.83 0.55 8.57
C GLU A 265 -15.67 0.86 7.32
N ALA A 266 -15.03 1.07 6.16
CA ALA A 266 -15.73 1.25 4.90
C ALA A 266 -16.59 0.04 4.51
N SER A 267 -16.09 -1.18 4.68
CA SER A 267 -16.83 -2.40 4.39
C SER A 267 -18.11 -2.55 5.22
N ARG A 268 -18.09 -2.06 6.45
CA ARG A 268 -19.26 -2.08 7.34
C ARG A 268 -20.32 -1.04 6.97
N ARG A 269 -19.89 0.10 6.44
CA ARG A 269 -20.76 1.26 6.23
C ARG A 269 -21.22 1.43 4.79
N VAL A 270 -20.32 1.29 3.86
CA VAL A 270 -20.60 1.48 2.42
C VAL A 270 -21.23 0.23 1.81
N GLY A 271 -20.86 -0.97 2.24
CA GLY A 271 -21.42 -2.24 1.74
C GLY A 271 -22.75 -2.68 2.36
N ALA A 272 -23.14 -2.13 3.51
CA ALA A 272 -24.32 -2.58 4.26
C ALA A 272 -25.67 -2.28 3.59
N ARG A 273 -25.72 -1.33 2.64
CA ARG A 273 -26.96 -1.00 1.91
C ARG A 273 -27.32 -1.97 0.79
N VAL A 274 -26.34 -2.75 0.28
CA VAL A 274 -26.60 -3.69 -0.86
C VAL A 274 -27.28 -4.98 -0.39
N THR A 275 -27.21 -5.32 0.89
CA THR A 275 -27.84 -6.55 1.45
C THR A 275 -29.23 -6.34 2.04
N GLY A 276 -29.71 -5.10 2.14
CA GLY A 276 -31.00 -4.75 2.75
C GLY A 276 -32.23 -4.84 1.85
N GLU A 277 -32.06 -5.06 0.53
CA GLU A 277 -33.19 -5.06 -0.42
C GLU A 277 -33.42 -6.41 -1.13
N ARG A 278 -33.10 -7.52 -0.49
CA ARG A 278 -33.57 -8.84 -0.92
C ARG A 278 -34.26 -9.52 0.26
N GLY A 279 -35.44 -9.03 0.56
CA GLY A 279 -36.44 -9.67 1.37
C GLY A 279 -37.67 -9.97 0.52
#